data_b44ad426eee0d035c1f72f519aa0b9c9
#
_entry.id   b44ad426eee0d035c1f72f519aa0b9c9
#
_cell.length_a   1.000
_cell.length_b   1.000
_cell.length_c   1.000
_cell.angle_alpha   90.00
_cell.angle_beta   90.00
_cell.angle_gamma   90.00
#
_symmetry.space_group_name_H-M   'P 1'
#
loop_
_entity.id
_entity.type
_entity.pdbx_description
1 polymer ?
#
loop_
_entity_poly.entity_id
_entity_poly.type
_entity_poly.pdbx_seq_one_letter_code
_entity_poly.pdbx_strand_id
1 'polypeptide(L)'
;FGSGINARVQWLYLPGTVLILASLFTFVFHGMRAADYGKALRSSGSTMIAAAPALLLAVPMVQVFINSASDTMASMPIVLAESVSAVVGSAWPMFAPLIGSMGAFVAGSNTISNMMFSLFQFSTAEQIGLGAAGAGLVVALQAIGGAAGNMICVHNVVAASATVGLVDREGEIIRMTLIPMFYYIVQGGFIGLAILAGGLNLWWLAALIWPVIVLFLMSRNRGTVPVPQST
;
A
#
# COMPACT_ATOMS: atom_id res chain seq x y z
N PHE A 1 9.61 -31.99 12.84
CA PHE A 1 9.77 -30.79 12.01
C PHE A 1 10.71 -29.82 12.73
N GLY A 2 12.05 -29.90 12.49
CA GLY A 2 13.04 -28.98 13.04
C GLY A 2 13.30 -27.79 12.11
N SER A 3 12.27 -26.99 11.82
CA SER A 3 12.37 -25.89 10.83
C SER A 3 13.11 -24.64 11.34
N GLY A 4 13.51 -24.58 12.62
CA GLY A 4 14.15 -23.40 13.21
C GLY A 4 13.28 -22.12 13.20
N ILE A 5 12.04 -22.19 12.71
CA ILE A 5 11.13 -21.05 12.63
C ILE A 5 10.47 -20.85 13.99
N ASN A 6 10.87 -19.80 14.69
CA ASN A 6 10.27 -19.38 15.95
C ASN A 6 9.36 -18.17 15.72
N ALA A 7 8.06 -18.36 15.91
CA ALA A 7 7.09 -17.27 15.90
C ALA A 7 6.90 -16.73 17.32
N ARG A 8 7.30 -15.49 17.58
CA ARG A 8 7.03 -14.79 18.84
C ARG A 8 5.77 -13.94 18.67
N VAL A 9 4.66 -14.36 19.27
CA VAL A 9 3.41 -13.62 19.24
C VAL A 9 3.35 -12.66 20.42
N GLN A 10 3.41 -11.37 20.16
CA GLN A 10 3.35 -10.31 21.18
C GLN A 10 1.93 -9.74 21.23
N TRP A 11 1.03 -10.41 21.93
CA TRP A 11 -0.41 -10.12 21.94
C TRP A 11 -0.76 -8.65 22.22
N LEU A 12 -0.04 -7.99 23.15
CA LEU A 12 -0.31 -6.59 23.51
C LEU A 12 0.15 -5.58 22.44
N TYR A 13 1.05 -5.98 21.55
CA TYR A 13 1.54 -5.12 20.45
C TYR A 13 0.80 -5.33 19.14
N LEU A 14 -0.12 -6.29 19.08
CA LEU A 14 -0.93 -6.50 17.89
C LEU A 14 -1.97 -5.40 17.77
N PRO A 15 -2.07 -4.72 16.62
CA PRO A 15 -3.11 -3.71 16.38
C PRO A 15 -4.53 -4.25 16.64
N GLY A 16 -4.77 -5.52 16.31
CA GLY A 16 -6.04 -6.19 16.59
C GLY A 16 -6.40 -6.22 18.08
N THR A 17 -5.44 -6.47 18.96
CA THR A 17 -5.69 -6.45 20.41
C THR A 17 -6.09 -5.06 20.89
N VAL A 18 -5.39 -4.02 20.41
CA VAL A 18 -5.70 -2.63 20.75
C VAL A 18 -7.12 -2.26 20.28
N LEU A 19 -7.48 -2.64 19.04
CA LEU A 19 -8.79 -2.38 18.47
C LEU A 19 -9.91 -3.13 19.22
N ILE A 20 -9.67 -4.40 19.62
CA ILE A 20 -10.63 -5.18 20.42
C ILE A 20 -10.83 -4.50 21.78
N LEU A 21 -9.75 -4.12 22.48
CA LEU A 21 -9.85 -3.42 23.75
C LEU A 21 -10.61 -2.09 23.61
N ALA A 22 -10.27 -1.28 22.58
CA ALA A 22 -10.98 -0.03 22.30
C ALA A 22 -12.48 -0.27 22.07
N SER A 23 -12.85 -1.31 21.33
CA SER A 23 -14.26 -1.65 21.09
C SER A 23 -14.99 -2.06 22.37
N LEU A 24 -14.35 -2.80 23.27
CA LEU A 24 -14.89 -3.17 24.57
C LEU A 24 -15.07 -1.95 25.47
N PHE A 25 -14.09 -1.03 25.51
CA PHE A 25 -14.25 0.23 26.24
C PHE A 25 -15.40 1.06 25.67
N THR A 26 -15.51 1.16 24.34
CA THR A 26 -16.62 1.85 23.68
C THR A 26 -17.96 1.24 24.08
N PHE A 27 -18.09 -0.09 24.07
CA PHE A 27 -19.30 -0.79 24.51
C PHE A 27 -19.73 -0.39 25.92
N VAL A 28 -18.78 -0.36 26.86
CA VAL A 28 -19.05 -0.03 28.27
C VAL A 28 -19.33 1.45 28.47
N PHE A 29 -18.47 2.35 27.96
CA PHE A 29 -18.58 3.80 28.22
C PHE A 29 -19.76 4.45 27.51
N HIS A 30 -20.16 3.94 26.35
CA HIS A 30 -21.34 4.45 25.63
C HIS A 30 -22.64 3.75 26.02
N GLY A 31 -22.61 2.81 26.96
CA GLY A 31 -23.81 2.09 27.42
C GLY A 31 -24.53 1.38 26.27
N MET A 32 -23.78 0.82 25.29
CA MET A 32 -24.37 0.17 24.12
C MET A 32 -25.20 -1.06 24.53
N ARG A 33 -26.30 -1.30 23.83
CA ARG A 33 -27.08 -2.54 24.05
C ARG A 33 -26.30 -3.74 23.53
N ALA A 34 -26.26 -4.82 24.28
CA ALA A 34 -25.55 -6.05 23.91
C ALA A 34 -25.96 -6.59 22.52
N ALA A 35 -27.23 -6.39 22.14
CA ALA A 35 -27.75 -6.78 20.83
C ALA A 35 -27.11 -6.00 19.69
N ASP A 36 -26.83 -4.70 19.85
CA ASP A 36 -26.23 -3.84 18.83
C ASP A 36 -24.72 -4.12 18.73
N TYR A 37 -24.05 -4.32 19.86
CA TYR A 37 -22.66 -4.74 19.87
C TYR A 37 -22.47 -6.13 19.23
N GLY A 38 -23.38 -7.07 19.50
CA GLY A 38 -23.40 -8.40 18.87
C GLY A 38 -23.57 -8.34 17.35
N LYS A 39 -24.42 -7.43 16.84
CA LYS A 39 -24.56 -7.18 15.39
C LYS A 39 -23.26 -6.66 14.79
N ALA A 40 -22.60 -5.69 15.45
CA ALA A 40 -21.32 -5.15 15.00
C ALA A 40 -20.24 -6.23 14.94
N LEU A 41 -20.12 -7.08 15.97
CA LEU A 41 -19.18 -8.19 15.99
C LEU A 41 -19.46 -9.20 14.87
N ARG A 42 -20.72 -9.54 14.63
CA ARG A 42 -21.11 -10.46 13.55
C ARG A 42 -20.75 -9.88 12.17
N SER A 43 -21.01 -8.60 11.94
CA SER A 43 -20.66 -7.91 10.71
C SER A 43 -19.14 -7.89 10.50
N SER A 44 -18.37 -7.52 11.53
CA SER A 44 -16.90 -7.55 11.48
C SER A 44 -16.36 -8.95 11.23
N GLY A 45 -16.90 -9.97 11.89
CA GLY A 45 -16.53 -11.37 11.69
C GLY A 45 -16.80 -11.85 10.26
N SER A 46 -17.94 -11.49 9.69
CA SER A 46 -18.27 -11.80 8.29
C SER A 46 -17.27 -11.16 7.30
N THR A 47 -16.94 -9.89 7.50
CA THR A 47 -15.93 -9.19 6.69
C THR A 47 -14.54 -9.83 6.82
N MET A 48 -14.15 -10.21 8.04
CA MET A 48 -12.89 -10.89 8.30
C MET A 48 -12.81 -12.24 7.59
N ILE A 49 -13.87 -13.05 7.65
CA ILE A 49 -13.92 -14.34 6.97
C ILE A 49 -13.86 -14.18 5.45
N ALA A 50 -14.50 -13.16 4.89
CA ALA A 50 -14.44 -12.86 3.45
C ALA A 50 -13.03 -12.43 2.99
N ALA A 51 -12.29 -11.71 3.83
CA ALA A 51 -10.93 -11.24 3.52
C ALA A 51 -9.84 -12.30 3.82
N ALA A 52 -10.10 -13.25 4.72
CA ALA A 52 -9.12 -14.23 5.19
C ALA A 52 -8.48 -15.07 4.07
N PRO A 53 -9.18 -15.57 3.03
CA PRO A 53 -8.57 -16.35 1.97
C PRO A 53 -7.48 -15.57 1.22
N ALA A 54 -7.69 -14.28 0.93
CA ALA A 54 -6.69 -13.45 0.27
C ALA A 54 -5.39 -13.36 1.09
N LEU A 55 -5.50 -13.15 2.40
CA LEU A 55 -4.34 -13.07 3.29
C LEU A 55 -3.64 -14.43 3.47
N LEU A 56 -4.42 -15.50 3.65
CA LEU A 56 -3.88 -16.86 3.83
C LEU A 56 -3.15 -17.38 2.60
N LEU A 57 -3.51 -16.93 1.40
CA LEU A 57 -2.83 -17.28 0.17
C LEU A 57 -1.68 -16.34 -0.18
N ALA A 58 -1.84 -15.04 0.06
CA ALA A 58 -0.82 -14.04 -0.27
C ALA A 58 0.45 -14.20 0.57
N VAL A 59 0.33 -14.46 1.87
CA VAL A 59 1.52 -14.56 2.75
C VAL A 59 2.44 -15.74 2.38
N PRO A 60 1.96 -16.97 2.18
CA PRO A 60 2.79 -18.06 1.69
C PRO A 60 3.41 -17.79 0.32
N MET A 61 2.66 -17.19 -0.61
CA MET A 61 3.17 -16.82 -1.93
C MET A 61 4.36 -15.86 -1.81
N VAL A 62 4.26 -14.86 -0.94
CA VAL A 62 5.36 -13.92 -0.65
C VAL A 62 6.57 -14.66 -0.09
N GLN A 63 6.37 -15.62 0.83
CA GLN A 63 7.46 -16.40 1.40
C GLN A 63 8.17 -17.26 0.34
N VAL A 64 7.43 -17.84 -0.58
CA VAL A 64 8.00 -18.58 -1.73
C VAL A 64 8.80 -17.62 -2.61
N PHE A 65 8.28 -16.44 -2.91
CA PHE A 65 8.97 -15.45 -3.74
C PHE A 65 10.30 -15.00 -3.12
N ILE A 66 10.30 -14.64 -1.83
CA ILE A 66 11.51 -14.14 -1.14
C ILE A 66 12.54 -15.27 -0.93
N ASN A 67 12.09 -16.48 -0.57
CA ASN A 67 12.94 -17.62 -0.25
C ASN A 67 13.15 -18.55 -1.45
N SER A 68 13.03 -18.05 -2.67
CA SER A 68 13.20 -18.83 -3.91
C SER A 68 14.66 -19.09 -4.31
N ALA A 69 15.63 -18.64 -3.50
CA ALA A 69 17.05 -18.91 -3.75
C ALA A 69 17.36 -20.41 -3.73
N SER A 70 18.26 -20.84 -4.61
CA SER A 70 18.83 -22.17 -4.66
C SER A 70 20.36 -22.10 -4.70
N ASP A 71 21.03 -23.26 -4.65
CA ASP A 71 22.50 -23.34 -4.73
C ASP A 71 23.05 -22.75 -6.05
N THR A 72 22.22 -22.65 -7.08
CA THR A 72 22.61 -22.20 -8.43
C THR A 72 21.98 -20.87 -8.85
N MET A 73 20.99 -20.36 -8.13
CA MET A 73 20.25 -19.14 -8.50
C MET A 73 19.97 -18.26 -7.28
N ALA A 74 20.12 -16.94 -7.46
CA ALA A 74 19.65 -15.97 -6.49
C ALA A 74 18.11 -15.99 -6.39
N SER A 75 17.55 -15.44 -5.30
CA SER A 75 16.09 -15.36 -5.15
C SER A 75 15.44 -14.52 -6.23
N MET A 76 14.18 -14.82 -6.55
CA MET A 76 13.41 -14.10 -7.60
C MET A 76 13.48 -12.57 -7.47
N PRO A 77 13.35 -11.95 -6.27
CA PRO A 77 13.49 -10.51 -6.12
C PRO A 77 14.85 -9.98 -6.59
N ILE A 78 15.93 -10.71 -6.35
CA ILE A 78 17.29 -10.30 -6.73
C ILE A 78 17.48 -10.41 -8.24
N VAL A 79 17.04 -11.50 -8.86
CA VAL A 79 17.09 -11.69 -10.32
C VAL A 79 16.30 -10.59 -11.06
N LEU A 80 15.11 -10.25 -10.53
CA LEU A 80 14.33 -9.12 -11.05
C LEU A 80 15.08 -7.80 -10.90
N ALA A 81 15.75 -7.58 -9.76
CA ALA A 81 16.51 -6.36 -9.51
C ALA A 81 17.66 -6.21 -10.52
N GLU A 82 18.37 -7.27 -10.83
CA GLU A 82 19.44 -7.29 -11.86
C GLU A 82 18.90 -6.90 -13.23
N SER A 83 17.77 -7.48 -13.63
CA SER A 83 17.18 -7.21 -14.94
C SER A 83 16.69 -5.76 -15.06
N VAL A 84 16.03 -5.24 -14.02
CA VAL A 84 15.45 -3.89 -14.03
C VAL A 84 16.51 -2.82 -13.88
N SER A 85 17.53 -3.02 -13.04
CA SER A 85 18.61 -2.04 -12.85
C SER A 85 19.34 -1.76 -14.15
N ALA A 86 19.53 -2.77 -15.00
CA ALA A 86 20.16 -2.63 -16.31
C ALA A 86 19.34 -1.76 -17.29
N VAL A 87 18.02 -1.73 -17.17
CA VAL A 87 17.14 -1.01 -18.10
C VAL A 87 16.79 0.39 -17.58
N VAL A 88 16.45 0.53 -16.30
CA VAL A 88 15.90 1.78 -15.75
C VAL A 88 16.98 2.65 -15.11
N GLY A 89 18.01 2.05 -14.55
CA GLY A 89 19.13 2.77 -13.95
C GLY A 89 18.71 3.79 -12.89
N SER A 90 19.31 4.97 -12.92
CA SER A 90 19.09 6.05 -11.93
C SER A 90 17.67 6.63 -11.90
N ALA A 91 16.80 6.31 -12.86
CA ALA A 91 15.40 6.72 -12.84
C ALA A 91 14.53 5.83 -11.94
N TRP A 92 15.08 4.73 -11.41
CA TRP A 92 14.35 3.76 -10.58
C TRP A 92 13.53 4.36 -9.42
N PRO A 93 14.01 5.37 -8.67
CA PRO A 93 13.25 5.96 -7.58
C PRO A 93 11.88 6.54 -8.01
N MET A 94 11.74 6.93 -9.28
CA MET A 94 10.45 7.37 -9.83
C MET A 94 9.45 6.23 -9.98
N PHE A 95 9.94 5.01 -10.23
CA PHE A 95 9.11 3.82 -10.44
C PHE A 95 8.82 3.05 -9.14
N ALA A 96 9.62 3.23 -8.11
CA ALA A 96 9.46 2.52 -6.85
C ALA A 96 8.07 2.69 -6.21
N PRO A 97 7.47 3.91 -6.16
CA PRO A 97 6.10 4.06 -5.66
C PRO A 97 5.05 3.36 -6.54
N LEU A 98 5.28 3.29 -7.85
CA LEU A 98 4.36 2.60 -8.76
C LEU A 98 4.30 1.10 -8.46
N ILE A 99 5.46 0.47 -8.26
CA ILE A 99 5.55 -0.95 -7.88
C ILE A 99 4.87 -1.18 -6.52
N GLY A 100 5.11 -0.30 -5.56
CA GLY A 100 4.43 -0.34 -4.26
C GLY A 100 2.91 -0.30 -4.37
N SER A 101 2.43 0.60 -5.21
CA SER A 101 1.00 0.77 -5.49
C SER A 101 0.40 -0.48 -6.14
N MET A 102 1.06 -1.06 -7.14
CA MET A 102 0.61 -2.29 -7.78
C MET A 102 0.55 -3.45 -6.78
N GLY A 103 1.57 -3.60 -5.94
CA GLY A 103 1.59 -4.62 -4.91
C GLY A 103 0.44 -4.49 -3.91
N ALA A 104 0.17 -3.28 -3.45
CA ALA A 104 -0.93 -3.03 -2.51
C ALA A 104 -2.31 -3.15 -3.17
N PHE A 105 -2.44 -2.77 -4.43
CA PHE A 105 -3.67 -2.98 -5.20
C PHE A 105 -4.03 -4.47 -5.29
N VAL A 106 -3.05 -5.32 -5.60
CA VAL A 106 -3.26 -6.77 -5.75
C VAL A 106 -3.47 -7.43 -4.39
N ALA A 107 -2.61 -7.12 -3.41
CA ALA A 107 -2.63 -7.77 -2.10
C ALA A 107 -3.63 -7.18 -1.11
N GLY A 108 -4.15 -5.97 -1.38
CA GLY A 108 -5.04 -5.23 -0.49
C GLY A 108 -4.40 -4.72 0.80
N SER A 109 -3.10 -4.73 0.86
CA SER A 109 -2.35 -4.39 2.05
C SER A 109 -0.99 -3.80 1.71
N ASN A 110 -0.71 -2.62 2.25
CA ASN A 110 0.61 -2.01 2.16
C ASN A 110 1.69 -2.89 2.82
N THR A 111 1.37 -3.53 3.94
CA THR A 111 2.29 -4.45 4.62
C THR A 111 2.69 -5.60 3.72
N ILE A 112 1.72 -6.24 3.05
CA ILE A 112 2.00 -7.35 2.14
C ILE A 112 2.79 -6.87 0.93
N SER A 113 2.44 -5.71 0.34
CA SER A 113 3.19 -5.10 -0.74
C SER A 113 4.67 -4.88 -0.36
N ASN A 114 4.91 -4.34 0.84
CA ASN A 114 6.28 -4.14 1.33
C ASN A 114 7.01 -5.46 1.59
N MET A 115 6.34 -6.45 2.14
CA MET A 115 6.93 -7.79 2.30
C MET A 115 7.33 -8.41 0.95
N MET A 116 6.53 -8.20 -0.09
CA MET A 116 6.82 -8.73 -1.43
C MET A 116 7.99 -8.04 -2.10
N PHE A 117 8.02 -6.70 -2.05
CA PHE A 117 8.87 -5.92 -2.95
C PHE A 117 10.01 -5.17 -2.26
N SER A 118 10.08 -5.08 -0.92
CA SER A 118 11.16 -4.31 -0.27
C SER A 118 12.55 -4.85 -0.57
N LEU A 119 12.73 -6.18 -0.59
CA LEU A 119 14.01 -6.77 -0.95
C LEU A 119 14.40 -6.47 -2.40
N PHE A 120 13.45 -6.58 -3.32
CA PHE A 120 13.63 -6.22 -4.72
C PHE A 120 14.01 -4.74 -4.87
N GLN A 121 13.29 -3.83 -4.23
CA GLN A 121 13.55 -2.40 -4.25
C GLN A 121 14.93 -2.05 -3.68
N PHE A 122 15.28 -2.65 -2.55
CA PHE A 122 16.57 -2.45 -1.90
C PHE A 122 17.72 -2.92 -2.80
N SER A 123 17.62 -4.15 -3.33
CA SER A 123 18.63 -4.73 -4.19
C SER A 123 18.80 -3.95 -5.50
N THR A 124 17.70 -3.49 -6.12
CA THR A 124 17.76 -2.64 -7.32
C THR A 124 18.50 -1.34 -7.03
N ALA A 125 18.18 -0.70 -5.89
CA ALA A 125 18.82 0.56 -5.50
C ALA A 125 20.34 0.39 -5.23
N GLU A 126 20.75 -0.70 -4.62
CA GLU A 126 22.19 -1.00 -4.43
C GLU A 126 22.90 -1.26 -5.75
N GLN A 127 22.28 -2.00 -6.67
CA GLN A 127 22.86 -2.30 -7.98
C GLN A 127 23.05 -1.06 -8.87
N ILE A 128 22.16 -0.06 -8.75
CA ILE A 128 22.33 1.22 -9.43
C ILE A 128 23.23 2.20 -8.67
N GLY A 129 23.87 1.76 -7.59
CA GLY A 129 24.93 2.51 -6.90
C GLY A 129 24.44 3.55 -5.89
N LEU A 130 23.18 3.47 -5.40
CA LEU A 130 22.66 4.44 -4.44
C LEU A 130 23.17 4.24 -2.99
N GLY A 131 23.83 3.10 -2.72
CA GLY A 131 24.27 2.72 -1.39
C GLY A 131 23.13 2.46 -0.40
N ALA A 132 23.46 2.01 0.80
CA ALA A 132 22.45 1.56 1.78
C ALA A 132 21.44 2.65 2.18
N ALA A 133 21.87 3.90 2.32
CA ALA A 133 20.96 5.01 2.67
C ALA A 133 19.97 5.31 1.52
N GLY A 134 20.45 5.33 0.27
CA GLY A 134 19.60 5.49 -0.91
C GLY A 134 18.67 4.30 -1.12
N ALA A 135 19.15 3.09 -0.87
CA ALA A 135 18.32 1.88 -0.91
C ALA A 135 17.19 1.92 0.15
N GLY A 136 17.49 2.37 1.36
CA GLY A 136 16.47 2.61 2.39
C GLY A 136 15.43 3.63 1.96
N LEU A 137 15.83 4.71 1.28
CA LEU A 137 14.89 5.70 0.74
C LEU A 137 14.01 5.09 -0.37
N VAL A 138 14.56 4.27 -1.25
CA VAL A 138 13.77 3.59 -2.30
C VAL A 138 12.74 2.64 -1.69
N VAL A 139 13.08 1.94 -0.61
CA VAL A 139 12.11 1.14 0.16
C VAL A 139 11.02 2.03 0.81
N ALA A 140 11.39 3.22 1.29
CA ALA A 140 10.37 4.17 1.79
C ALA A 140 9.44 4.66 0.67
N LEU A 141 9.96 4.89 -0.55
CA LEU A 141 9.13 5.21 -1.72
C LEU A 141 8.18 4.06 -2.10
N GLN A 142 8.65 2.81 -1.99
CA GLN A 142 7.80 1.62 -2.11
C GLN A 142 6.62 1.67 -1.11
N ALA A 143 6.89 2.00 0.15
CA ALA A 143 5.86 2.09 1.18
C ALA A 143 4.85 3.22 0.93
N ILE A 144 5.31 4.38 0.43
CA ILE A 144 4.44 5.49 0.00
C ILE A 144 3.51 5.03 -1.12
N GLY A 145 4.08 4.36 -2.13
CA GLY A 145 3.31 3.79 -3.23
C GLY A 145 2.30 2.76 -2.76
N GLY A 146 2.69 1.86 -1.87
CA GLY A 146 1.81 0.87 -1.28
C GLY A 146 0.64 1.49 -0.51
N ALA A 147 0.87 2.58 0.23
CA ALA A 147 -0.20 3.34 0.87
C ALA A 147 -1.16 3.95 -0.16
N ALA A 148 -0.63 4.51 -1.25
CA ALA A 148 -1.44 5.06 -2.33
C ALA A 148 -2.25 3.96 -3.05
N GLY A 149 -1.68 2.79 -3.30
CA GLY A 149 -2.36 1.67 -3.96
C GLY A 149 -3.55 1.10 -3.18
N ASN A 150 -3.55 1.24 -1.86
CA ASN A 150 -4.69 0.83 -1.04
C ASN A 150 -5.99 1.60 -1.37
N MET A 151 -5.90 2.80 -1.94
CA MET A 151 -7.08 3.59 -2.33
C MET A 151 -7.90 2.93 -3.44
N ILE A 152 -7.27 2.12 -4.27
CA ILE A 152 -7.91 1.46 -5.43
C ILE A 152 -8.08 -0.05 -5.23
N CYS A 153 -7.62 -0.59 -4.11
CA CYS A 153 -7.80 -2.00 -3.82
C CYS A 153 -9.28 -2.36 -3.64
N VAL A 154 -9.74 -3.36 -4.38
CA VAL A 154 -11.16 -3.73 -4.47
C VAL A 154 -11.77 -4.00 -3.09
N HIS A 155 -11.15 -4.82 -2.26
CA HIS A 155 -11.75 -5.15 -0.95
C HIS A 155 -11.72 -3.98 0.04
N ASN A 156 -10.74 -3.08 -0.03
CA ASN A 156 -10.75 -1.86 0.76
C ASN A 156 -11.88 -0.92 0.32
N VAL A 157 -12.10 -0.81 -1.00
CA VAL A 157 -13.19 -0.01 -1.56
C VAL A 157 -14.54 -0.63 -1.23
N VAL A 158 -14.71 -1.95 -1.36
CA VAL A 158 -15.95 -2.66 -0.94
C VAL A 158 -16.26 -2.41 0.53
N ALA A 159 -15.27 -2.54 1.41
CA ALA A 159 -15.45 -2.28 2.84
C ALA A 159 -15.85 -0.81 3.11
N ALA A 160 -15.19 0.14 2.44
CA ALA A 160 -15.50 1.56 2.58
C ALA A 160 -16.88 1.91 2.02
N SER A 161 -17.24 1.42 0.84
CA SER A 161 -18.53 1.67 0.19
C SER A 161 -19.69 1.15 1.02
N ALA A 162 -19.53 -0.01 1.67
CA ALA A 162 -20.51 -0.57 2.56
C ALA A 162 -20.81 0.33 3.78
N THR A 163 -19.81 1.05 4.30
CA THR A 163 -19.97 1.95 5.44
C THR A 163 -20.73 3.23 5.12
N VAL A 164 -20.71 3.65 3.87
CA VAL A 164 -21.34 4.90 3.40
C VAL A 164 -22.56 4.67 2.48
N GLY A 165 -23.02 3.42 2.37
CA GLY A 165 -24.20 3.07 1.60
C GLY A 165 -24.02 3.16 0.07
N LEU A 166 -22.78 3.03 -0.42
CA LEU A 166 -22.44 3.06 -1.84
C LEU A 166 -22.09 1.65 -2.39
N VAL A 167 -22.78 0.63 -1.85
CA VAL A 167 -22.64 -0.76 -2.34
C VAL A 167 -23.00 -0.81 -3.83
N ASP A 168 -22.33 -1.67 -4.58
CA ASP A 168 -22.44 -1.83 -6.04
C ASP A 168 -21.94 -0.63 -6.87
N ARG A 169 -21.26 0.35 -6.24
CA ARG A 169 -20.63 1.49 -6.91
C ARG A 169 -19.11 1.50 -6.80
N GLU A 170 -18.50 0.37 -6.47
CA GLU A 170 -17.07 0.22 -6.21
C GLU A 170 -16.22 0.65 -7.42
N GLY A 171 -16.65 0.30 -8.64
CA GLY A 171 -15.95 0.68 -9.86
C GLY A 171 -15.89 2.19 -10.09
N GLU A 172 -16.93 2.92 -9.70
CA GLU A 172 -16.96 4.39 -9.75
C GLU A 172 -16.00 4.99 -8.72
N ILE A 173 -16.01 4.46 -7.50
CA ILE A 173 -15.11 4.91 -6.43
C ILE A 173 -13.65 4.67 -6.82
N ILE A 174 -13.30 3.47 -7.35
CA ILE A 174 -11.96 3.17 -7.83
C ILE A 174 -11.53 4.14 -8.91
N ARG A 175 -12.43 4.43 -9.88
CA ARG A 175 -12.13 5.38 -10.95
C ARG A 175 -11.83 6.78 -10.41
N MET A 176 -12.54 7.23 -9.38
CA MET A 176 -12.32 8.53 -8.75
C MET A 176 -11.02 8.55 -7.95
N THR A 177 -10.68 7.47 -7.26
CA THR A 177 -9.49 7.38 -6.41
C THR A 177 -8.19 7.12 -7.19
N LEU A 178 -8.27 6.72 -8.47
CA LEU A 178 -7.10 6.64 -9.36
C LEU A 178 -6.36 7.97 -9.48
N ILE A 179 -7.06 9.09 -9.52
CA ILE A 179 -6.45 10.43 -9.66
C ILE A 179 -5.57 10.78 -8.44
N PRO A 180 -6.08 10.74 -7.19
CA PRO A 180 -5.24 10.98 -6.03
C PRO A 180 -4.14 9.92 -5.86
N MET A 181 -4.38 8.66 -6.20
CA MET A 181 -3.34 7.64 -6.19
C MET A 181 -2.17 8.02 -7.11
N PHE A 182 -2.45 8.37 -8.36
CA PHE A 182 -1.42 8.82 -9.31
C PHE A 182 -0.69 10.07 -8.83
N TYR A 183 -1.42 11.00 -8.23
CA TYR A 183 -0.82 12.19 -7.63
C TYR A 183 0.25 11.82 -6.60
N TYR A 184 -0.06 10.93 -5.65
CA TYR A 184 0.87 10.52 -4.61
C TYR A 184 2.06 9.73 -5.15
N ILE A 185 1.86 8.86 -6.14
CA ILE A 185 2.94 8.10 -6.78
C ILE A 185 3.95 9.04 -7.43
N VAL A 186 3.50 9.95 -8.26
CA VAL A 186 4.36 10.90 -8.98
C VAL A 186 5.04 11.87 -8.03
N GLN A 187 4.28 12.40 -7.06
CA GLN A 187 4.80 13.29 -6.03
C GLN A 187 5.90 12.60 -5.19
N GLY A 188 5.66 11.36 -4.77
CA GLY A 188 6.65 10.55 -4.05
C GLY A 188 7.92 10.34 -4.87
N GLY A 189 7.78 10.02 -6.16
CA GLY A 189 8.90 9.84 -7.08
C GLY A 189 9.76 11.11 -7.23
N PHE A 190 9.14 12.28 -7.42
CA PHE A 190 9.86 13.55 -7.51
C PHE A 190 10.59 13.91 -6.22
N ILE A 191 9.94 13.73 -5.07
CA ILE A 191 10.58 13.98 -3.76
C ILE A 191 11.74 12.99 -3.55
N GLY A 192 11.56 11.71 -3.89
CA GLY A 192 12.60 10.71 -3.79
C GLY A 192 13.84 11.05 -4.64
N LEU A 193 13.64 11.42 -5.90
CA LEU A 193 14.72 11.87 -6.78
C LEU A 193 15.38 13.15 -6.27
N ALA A 194 14.61 14.09 -5.73
CA ALA A 194 15.13 15.33 -5.17
C ALA A 194 16.06 15.07 -3.97
N ILE A 195 15.68 14.17 -3.07
CA ILE A 195 16.48 13.79 -1.90
C ILE A 195 17.76 13.06 -2.34
N LEU A 196 17.65 12.12 -3.28
CA LEU A 196 18.78 11.33 -3.78
C LEU A 196 19.80 12.16 -4.55
N ALA A 197 19.33 13.15 -5.31
CA ALA A 197 20.23 14.05 -6.03
C ALA A 197 20.99 15.02 -5.10
N GLY A 198 20.54 15.20 -3.87
CA GLY A 198 21.15 16.07 -2.88
C GLY A 198 21.03 17.57 -3.18
N GLY A 199 21.16 18.42 -2.17
CA GLY A 199 21.10 19.87 -2.30
C GLY A 199 19.82 20.41 -2.95
N LEU A 200 19.89 21.64 -3.48
CA LEU A 200 18.82 22.24 -4.29
C LEU A 200 18.99 21.78 -5.75
N ASN A 201 18.01 21.07 -6.27
CA ASN A 201 18.05 20.50 -7.62
C ASN A 201 16.69 20.63 -8.33
N LEU A 202 16.69 20.28 -9.62
CA LEU A 202 15.51 20.42 -10.49
C LEU A 202 14.30 19.58 -10.03
N TRP A 203 14.53 18.48 -9.34
CA TRP A 203 13.47 17.61 -8.87
C TRP A 203 12.62 18.25 -7.77
N TRP A 204 13.21 19.14 -6.94
CA TRP A 204 12.43 19.95 -5.99
C TRP A 204 11.46 20.89 -6.73
N LEU A 205 11.89 21.48 -7.83
CA LEU A 205 11.01 22.30 -8.65
C LEU A 205 9.87 21.46 -9.26
N ALA A 206 10.18 20.26 -9.76
CA ALA A 206 9.17 19.32 -10.25
C ALA A 206 8.17 18.93 -9.16
N ALA A 207 8.65 18.63 -7.94
CA ALA A 207 7.81 18.31 -6.78
C ALA A 207 6.90 19.49 -6.35
N LEU A 208 7.33 20.73 -6.54
CA LEU A 208 6.52 21.92 -6.25
C LEU A 208 5.51 22.26 -7.37
N ILE A 209 5.90 22.06 -8.63
CA ILE A 209 5.04 22.35 -9.78
C ILE A 209 3.94 21.29 -9.93
N TRP A 210 4.23 20.02 -9.65
CA TRP A 210 3.28 18.92 -9.83
C TRP A 210 1.94 19.14 -9.12
N PRO A 211 1.87 19.49 -7.82
CA PRO A 211 0.61 19.82 -7.14
C PRO A 211 -0.15 20.95 -7.81
N VAL A 212 0.57 21.98 -8.29
CA VAL A 212 -0.05 23.14 -8.98
C VAL A 212 -0.70 22.70 -10.29
N ILE A 213 -0.03 21.85 -11.07
CA ILE A 213 -0.59 21.28 -12.31
C ILE A 213 -1.85 20.48 -12.00
N VAL A 214 -1.80 19.59 -10.99
CA VAL A 214 -2.96 18.78 -10.64
C VAL A 214 -4.13 19.64 -10.16
N LEU A 215 -3.89 20.63 -9.30
CA LEU A 215 -4.92 21.57 -8.86
C LEU A 215 -5.50 22.38 -10.02
N PHE A 216 -4.66 22.81 -10.97
CA PHE A 216 -5.11 23.51 -12.17
C PHE A 216 -6.00 22.62 -13.04
N LEU A 217 -5.60 21.39 -13.29
CA LEU A 217 -6.40 20.42 -14.06
C LEU A 217 -7.74 20.10 -13.37
N MET A 218 -7.72 19.93 -12.04
CA MET A 218 -8.94 19.73 -11.27
C MET A 218 -9.86 20.96 -11.30
N SER A 219 -9.31 22.17 -11.25
CA SER A 219 -10.10 23.41 -11.32
C SER A 219 -10.80 23.59 -12.66
N ARG A 220 -10.18 23.16 -13.75
CA ARG A 220 -10.79 23.18 -15.09
C ARG A 220 -11.90 22.16 -15.26
N ASN A 221 -11.79 21.01 -14.58
CA ASN A 221 -12.77 19.92 -14.64
C ASN A 221 -13.86 20.03 -13.55
N ARG A 222 -14.16 21.19 -13.03
CA ARG A 222 -15.31 21.45 -12.14
C ARG A 222 -16.65 21.37 -12.88
N GLY A 223 -16.82 20.45 -13.81
CA GLY A 223 -18.10 20.07 -14.38
C GLY A 223 -18.82 19.15 -13.40
N THR A 224 -19.86 19.71 -12.78
CA THR A 224 -21.01 19.04 -12.15
C THR A 224 -20.77 17.60 -11.72
N VAL A 225 -20.33 17.42 -10.48
CA VAL A 225 -20.58 16.14 -9.78
C VAL A 225 -22.10 16.04 -9.65
N PRO A 226 -22.75 15.01 -10.24
CA PRO A 226 -24.17 14.81 -10.02
C PRO A 226 -24.36 14.54 -8.51
N VAL A 227 -25.05 15.45 -7.83
CA VAL A 227 -25.48 15.21 -6.46
C VAL A 227 -26.45 14.02 -6.53
N PRO A 228 -26.20 12.91 -5.82
CA PRO A 228 -27.14 11.80 -5.76
C PRO A 228 -28.45 12.34 -5.21
N GLN A 229 -29.52 12.25 -6.01
CA GLN A 229 -30.85 12.54 -5.49
C GLN A 229 -31.18 11.44 -4.49
N SER A 230 -31.37 11.81 -3.22
CA SER A 230 -31.89 10.95 -2.18
C SER A 230 -33.29 10.49 -2.59
N THR A 231 -33.43 9.23 -2.98
CA THR A 231 -34.71 8.54 -3.02
C THR A 231 -34.96 7.86 -1.70
#